data_569be0ac0dd360c177dc7edc0426f03d
#
_entry.id   569be0ac0dd360c177dc7edc0426f03d
#
_cell.length_a   1.000
_cell.length_b   1.000
_cell.length_c   1.000
_cell.angle_alpha   90.00
_cell.angle_beta   90.00
_cell.angle_gamma   90.00
#
_symmetry.space_group_name_H-M   'P 1'
#
loop_
_entity.id
_entity.type
_entity.pdbx_description
1 polymer ?
#
loop_
_entity_poly.entity_id
_entity_poly.type
_entity_poly.pdbx_seq_one_letter_code
_entity_poly.pdbx_strand_id
1 'polypeptide(L)'
;IMPENQDLMHLPKRKFKVMNLVWTIIMVAGLFISINVTNTHISVLFENWDQFADIFVQMSHPDWSYMSVIWPKLIETIKMAVLGTVIGSAVAFVYSLLIARNIVKNKAVTGVLRFIMNIIRTIPDLLLGAIFVAIVGIGPVAGIMVLAVFTFGVVVKLFYEAIETIDPGPIEALTAVGANKFQIIHYAVMPQIMTYFISYVLYAFEINVRASTVLGYIGAGGIGLNLQQTLQVFNYAQT
;
A
#
# COMPACT_ATOMS: atom_id res chain seq x y z
N ILE A 1 -6.40 27.86 -65.94
CA ILE A 1 -7.35 26.74 -65.75
C ILE A 1 -6.66 25.76 -64.79
N MET A 2 -6.97 25.89 -63.52
CA MET A 2 -6.58 24.94 -62.50
C MET A 2 -7.70 23.91 -62.33
N PRO A 3 -7.43 22.60 -62.32
CA PRO A 3 -8.43 21.62 -61.96
C PRO A 3 -8.56 21.57 -60.43
N GLU A 4 -9.77 21.83 -60.01
CA GLU A 4 -10.26 21.74 -58.65
C GLU A 4 -10.34 20.26 -58.24
N ASN A 5 -9.32 19.77 -57.53
CA ASN A 5 -9.34 18.45 -56.90
C ASN A 5 -9.94 18.61 -55.49
N GLN A 6 -11.25 18.60 -55.42
CA GLN A 6 -12.02 18.34 -54.21
C GLN A 6 -12.11 16.86 -53.96
N ASP A 7 -11.02 16.19 -53.65
CA ASP A 7 -11.06 14.92 -52.96
C ASP A 7 -11.25 15.20 -51.45
N LEU A 8 -12.49 15.46 -51.11
CA LEU A 8 -12.95 15.47 -49.71
C LEU A 8 -12.55 14.17 -49.07
N MET A 9 -11.62 14.29 -48.15
CA MET A 9 -11.09 13.24 -47.33
C MET A 9 -12.24 12.51 -46.62
N HIS A 10 -12.75 11.43 -47.21
CA HIS A 10 -13.73 10.56 -46.59
C HIS A 10 -13.06 9.86 -45.41
N LEU A 11 -13.22 10.40 -44.21
CA LEU A 11 -12.84 9.71 -42.99
C LEU A 11 -13.42 8.30 -43.03
N PRO A 12 -12.61 7.26 -42.83
CA PRO A 12 -13.07 5.89 -42.88
C PRO A 12 -14.16 5.70 -41.84
N LYS A 13 -15.38 5.34 -42.28
CA LYS A 13 -16.49 5.03 -41.36
C LYS A 13 -16.01 3.93 -40.39
N ARG A 14 -15.99 4.26 -39.10
CA ARG A 14 -15.58 3.35 -38.02
C ARG A 14 -16.46 2.09 -38.12
N LYS A 15 -15.90 0.99 -38.60
CA LYS A 15 -16.60 -0.30 -38.65
C LYS A 15 -17.04 -0.66 -37.24
N PHE A 16 -18.33 -0.82 -37.03
CA PHE A 16 -18.91 -1.24 -35.77
C PHE A 16 -18.37 -2.64 -35.45
N LYS A 17 -17.48 -2.73 -34.45
CA LYS A 17 -16.87 -3.99 -34.09
C LYS A 17 -17.92 -4.81 -33.29
N VAL A 18 -18.57 -5.75 -33.96
CA VAL A 18 -19.56 -6.68 -33.35
C VAL A 18 -18.99 -7.30 -32.06
N MET A 19 -17.69 -7.58 -32.04
CA MET A 19 -17.00 -8.09 -30.86
C MET A 19 -17.12 -7.14 -29.64
N ASN A 20 -17.05 -5.82 -29.86
CA ASN A 20 -17.20 -4.85 -28.74
C ASN A 20 -18.64 -4.86 -28.22
N LEU A 21 -19.64 -5.03 -29.10
CA LEU A 21 -21.02 -5.16 -28.68
C LEU A 21 -21.25 -6.44 -27.86
N VAL A 22 -20.67 -7.56 -28.28
CA VAL A 22 -20.74 -8.84 -27.54
C VAL A 22 -20.10 -8.68 -26.15
N TRP A 23 -18.93 -8.10 -26.04
CA TRP A 23 -18.29 -7.84 -24.74
C TRP A 23 -19.11 -6.90 -23.86
N THR A 24 -19.71 -5.86 -24.44
CA THR A 24 -20.60 -4.96 -23.68
C THR A 24 -21.81 -5.69 -23.14
N ILE A 25 -22.45 -6.55 -23.96
CA ILE A 25 -23.60 -7.37 -23.53
C ILE A 25 -23.19 -8.33 -22.41
N ILE A 26 -22.03 -9.00 -22.54
CA ILE A 26 -21.54 -9.91 -21.50
C ILE A 26 -21.27 -9.15 -20.19
N MET A 27 -20.66 -7.96 -20.26
CA MET A 27 -20.42 -7.14 -19.07
C MET A 27 -21.73 -6.68 -18.41
N VAL A 28 -22.69 -6.21 -19.19
CA VAL A 28 -23.99 -5.77 -18.67
C VAL A 28 -24.78 -6.94 -18.07
N ALA A 29 -24.78 -8.10 -18.74
CA ALA A 29 -25.40 -9.30 -18.20
C ALA A 29 -24.72 -9.77 -16.90
N GLY A 30 -23.39 -9.74 -16.85
CA GLY A 30 -22.62 -10.05 -15.66
C GLY A 30 -22.92 -9.11 -14.48
N LEU A 31 -23.02 -7.82 -14.73
CA LEU A 31 -23.44 -6.83 -13.73
C LEU A 31 -24.87 -7.08 -13.23
N PHE A 32 -25.80 -7.36 -14.15
CA PHE A 32 -27.18 -7.62 -13.77
C PHE A 32 -27.31 -8.89 -12.92
N ILE A 33 -26.62 -9.97 -13.31
CA ILE A 33 -26.57 -11.22 -12.52
C ILE A 33 -25.93 -10.95 -11.15
N SER A 34 -24.84 -10.20 -11.10
CA SER A 34 -24.16 -9.84 -9.85
C SER A 34 -25.08 -9.07 -8.90
N ILE A 35 -25.80 -8.07 -9.38
CA ILE A 35 -26.77 -7.28 -8.59
C ILE A 35 -27.86 -8.19 -8.01
N ASN A 36 -28.39 -9.10 -8.81
CA ASN A 36 -29.43 -10.04 -8.34
C ASN A 36 -28.90 -11.08 -7.34
N VAL A 37 -27.71 -11.63 -7.58
CA VAL A 37 -27.11 -12.64 -6.68
C VAL A 37 -26.69 -12.02 -5.34
N THR A 38 -26.20 -10.78 -5.35
CA THR A 38 -25.80 -10.08 -4.11
C THR A 38 -26.96 -9.39 -3.39
N ASN A 39 -28.18 -9.48 -3.91
CA ASN A 39 -29.36 -8.78 -3.40
C ASN A 39 -29.13 -7.27 -3.17
N THR A 40 -28.30 -6.68 -4.01
CA THR A 40 -27.95 -5.26 -3.93
C THR A 40 -29.06 -4.44 -4.58
N HIS A 41 -30.02 -4.00 -3.77
CA HIS A 41 -31.10 -3.14 -4.24
C HIS A 41 -30.71 -1.66 -4.00
N ILE A 42 -30.53 -0.91 -5.07
CA ILE A 42 -30.25 0.54 -4.99
C ILE A 42 -31.43 1.26 -4.32
N SER A 43 -32.65 0.70 -4.39
CA SER A 43 -33.83 1.22 -3.69
C SER A 43 -33.62 1.36 -2.18
N VAL A 44 -32.83 0.47 -1.55
CA VAL A 44 -32.52 0.54 -0.10
C VAL A 44 -31.82 1.85 0.28
N LEU A 45 -31.02 2.43 -0.59
CA LEU A 45 -30.42 3.75 -0.37
C LEU A 45 -31.47 4.88 -0.35
N PHE A 46 -32.49 4.77 -1.19
CA PHE A 46 -33.56 5.77 -1.23
C PHE A 46 -34.59 5.56 -0.11
N GLU A 47 -34.85 4.32 0.25
CA GLU A 47 -35.74 3.97 1.36
C GLU A 47 -35.19 4.41 2.73
N ASN A 48 -33.86 4.38 2.89
CA ASN A 48 -33.17 4.77 4.13
C ASN A 48 -32.52 6.16 4.03
N TRP A 49 -33.01 7.03 3.13
CA TRP A 49 -32.45 8.36 2.93
C TRP A 49 -32.46 9.21 4.19
N ASP A 50 -33.49 9.09 5.00
CA ASP A 50 -33.62 9.81 6.27
C ASP A 50 -32.53 9.41 7.26
N GLN A 51 -32.20 8.12 7.37
CA GLN A 51 -31.11 7.63 8.22
C GLN A 51 -29.75 8.12 7.71
N PHE A 52 -29.58 8.14 6.38
CA PHE A 52 -28.38 8.68 5.76
C PHE A 52 -28.22 10.17 6.06
N ALA A 53 -29.29 10.95 5.91
CA ALA A 53 -29.32 12.38 6.23
C ALA A 53 -29.03 12.64 7.72
N ASP A 54 -29.60 11.84 8.64
CA ASP A 54 -29.34 11.95 10.08
C ASP A 54 -27.87 11.72 10.44
N ILE A 55 -27.22 10.76 9.81
CA ILE A 55 -25.77 10.54 9.99
C ILE A 55 -24.97 11.78 9.58
N PHE A 56 -25.29 12.37 8.42
CA PHE A 56 -24.62 13.59 7.95
C PHE A 56 -24.87 14.77 8.86
N VAL A 57 -26.08 14.93 9.39
CA VAL A 57 -26.41 15.99 10.35
C VAL A 57 -25.60 15.80 11.64
N GLN A 58 -25.50 14.58 12.19
CA GLN A 58 -24.69 14.30 13.37
C GLN A 58 -23.20 14.58 13.12
N MET A 59 -22.65 14.15 11.97
CA MET A 59 -21.26 14.43 11.59
C MET A 59 -20.99 15.92 11.36
N SER A 60 -22.00 16.71 11.01
CA SER A 60 -21.83 18.17 10.83
C SER A 60 -21.75 18.94 12.14
N HIS A 61 -22.08 18.31 13.28
CA HIS A 61 -22.00 18.88 14.63
C HIS A 61 -21.00 18.10 15.49
N PRO A 62 -19.69 18.18 15.20
CA PRO A 62 -18.68 17.41 15.91
C PRO A 62 -18.59 17.84 17.39
N ASP A 63 -18.41 16.86 18.26
CA ASP A 63 -18.19 17.10 19.68
C ASP A 63 -16.71 17.48 19.92
N TRP A 64 -16.44 18.78 19.92
CA TRP A 64 -15.10 19.32 20.15
C TRP A 64 -14.54 18.99 21.53
N SER A 65 -15.37 18.66 22.52
CA SER A 65 -14.89 18.22 23.82
C SER A 65 -14.18 16.89 23.78
N TYR A 66 -14.55 16.04 22.83
CA TYR A 66 -13.97 14.73 22.61
C TYR A 66 -12.54 14.78 22.01
N MET A 67 -12.10 15.93 21.53
CA MET A 67 -10.75 16.14 21.00
C MET A 67 -9.65 15.79 22.02
N SER A 68 -9.90 16.00 23.30
CA SER A 68 -8.97 15.63 24.39
C SER A 68 -8.71 14.11 24.45
N VAL A 69 -9.67 13.30 24.04
CA VAL A 69 -9.58 11.83 23.99
C VAL A 69 -8.92 11.37 22.68
N ILE A 70 -9.27 12.04 21.57
CA ILE A 70 -8.74 11.68 20.23
C ILE A 70 -7.26 12.01 20.11
N TRP A 71 -6.83 13.18 20.59
CA TRP A 71 -5.47 13.68 20.40
C TRP A 71 -4.36 12.71 20.86
N PRO A 72 -4.41 12.14 22.08
CA PRO A 72 -3.45 11.13 22.51
C PRO A 72 -3.44 9.89 21.61
N LYS A 73 -4.61 9.47 21.13
CA LYS A 73 -4.75 8.29 20.25
C LYS A 73 -4.21 8.54 18.84
N LEU A 74 -4.37 9.76 18.33
CA LEU A 74 -3.75 10.17 17.07
C LEU A 74 -2.23 10.15 17.17
N ILE A 75 -1.67 10.70 18.26
CA ILE A 75 -0.23 10.67 18.51
C ILE A 75 0.27 9.21 18.63
N GLU A 76 -0.47 8.34 19.31
CA GLU A 76 -0.17 6.91 19.41
C GLU A 76 -0.10 6.26 18.03
N THR A 77 -1.09 6.53 17.17
CA THR A 77 -1.12 6.05 15.78
C THR A 77 0.11 6.48 14.99
N ILE A 78 0.47 7.77 15.07
CA ILE A 78 1.66 8.31 14.39
C ILE A 78 2.94 7.66 14.92
N LYS A 79 3.07 7.50 16.23
CA LYS A 79 4.23 6.83 16.84
C LYS A 79 4.37 5.38 16.37
N MET A 80 3.24 4.66 16.30
CA MET A 80 3.23 3.29 15.76
C MET A 80 3.69 3.24 14.31
N ALA A 81 3.16 4.14 13.46
CA ALA A 81 3.54 4.23 12.06
C ALA A 81 5.03 4.57 11.89
N VAL A 82 5.56 5.54 12.66
CA VAL A 82 6.99 5.91 12.62
C VAL A 82 7.86 4.73 13.05
N LEU A 83 7.58 4.13 14.22
CA LEU A 83 8.39 3.03 14.74
C LEU A 83 8.35 1.80 13.83
N GLY A 84 7.17 1.42 13.35
CA GLY A 84 7.01 0.31 12.41
C GLY A 84 7.78 0.56 11.11
N THR A 85 7.69 1.79 10.56
CA THR A 85 8.42 2.15 9.35
C THR A 85 9.93 2.13 9.57
N VAL A 86 10.43 2.71 10.65
CA VAL A 86 11.87 2.76 10.92
C VAL A 86 12.45 1.37 11.10
N ILE A 87 11.81 0.53 11.94
CA ILE A 87 12.27 -0.83 12.20
C ILE A 87 12.21 -1.67 10.92
N GLY A 88 11.07 -1.65 10.22
CA GLY A 88 10.89 -2.41 8.98
C GLY A 88 11.87 -1.99 7.88
N SER A 89 12.08 -0.68 7.69
CA SER A 89 13.00 -0.13 6.69
C SER A 89 14.47 -0.43 7.01
N ALA A 90 14.86 -0.38 8.28
CA ALA A 90 16.24 -0.70 8.67
C ALA A 90 16.60 -2.16 8.34
N VAL A 91 15.69 -3.09 8.64
CA VAL A 91 15.87 -4.50 8.27
C VAL A 91 15.80 -4.68 6.75
N ALA A 92 14.85 -4.00 6.09
CA ALA A 92 14.68 -4.05 4.64
C ALA A 92 15.92 -3.57 3.89
N PHE A 93 16.58 -2.53 4.38
CA PHE A 93 17.80 -2.00 3.76
C PHE A 93 18.89 -3.06 3.65
N VAL A 94 19.23 -3.71 4.75
CA VAL A 94 20.25 -4.77 4.78
C VAL A 94 19.82 -5.97 3.94
N TYR A 95 18.57 -6.37 4.09
CA TYR A 95 18.04 -7.53 3.36
C TYR A 95 18.03 -7.33 1.85
N SER A 96 17.69 -6.14 1.39
CA SER A 96 17.67 -5.80 -0.05
C SER A 96 19.04 -5.90 -0.70
N LEU A 97 20.11 -5.50 -0.01
CA LEU A 97 21.48 -5.67 -0.48
C LEU A 97 21.87 -7.15 -0.62
N LEU A 98 21.35 -8.00 0.27
CA LEU A 98 21.64 -9.44 0.24
C LEU A 98 20.92 -10.20 -0.86
N ILE A 99 19.76 -9.68 -1.32
CA ILE A 99 18.96 -10.34 -2.37
C ILE A 99 19.15 -9.74 -3.76
N ALA A 100 19.84 -8.61 -3.89
CA ALA A 100 20.14 -7.95 -5.17
C ALA A 100 21.18 -8.76 -5.95
N ARG A 101 20.84 -9.20 -7.18
CA ARG A 101 21.67 -10.10 -7.99
C ARG A 101 22.92 -9.43 -8.55
N ASN A 102 22.92 -8.13 -8.67
CA ASN A 102 24.11 -7.36 -9.09
C ASN A 102 25.15 -7.26 -7.95
N ILE A 103 24.75 -7.43 -6.69
CA ILE A 103 25.65 -7.43 -5.51
C ILE A 103 26.02 -8.87 -5.12
N VAL A 104 25.02 -9.75 -4.96
CA VAL A 104 25.23 -11.14 -4.54
C VAL A 104 25.02 -12.06 -5.76
N LYS A 105 26.11 -12.56 -6.31
CA LYS A 105 26.10 -13.40 -7.53
C LYS A 105 25.60 -14.84 -7.32
N ASN A 106 25.50 -15.29 -6.06
CA ASN A 106 25.02 -16.64 -5.75
C ASN A 106 23.50 -16.73 -5.91
N LYS A 107 23.07 -17.35 -7.03
CA LYS A 107 21.65 -17.49 -7.39
C LYS A 107 20.84 -18.32 -6.40
N ALA A 108 21.45 -19.29 -5.72
CA ALA A 108 20.75 -20.11 -4.73
C ALA A 108 20.41 -19.28 -3.49
N VAL A 109 21.36 -18.51 -2.97
CA VAL A 109 21.16 -17.64 -1.82
C VAL A 109 20.10 -16.58 -2.12
N THR A 110 20.25 -15.84 -3.22
CA THR A 110 19.27 -14.81 -3.59
C THR A 110 17.89 -15.41 -3.87
N GLY A 111 17.81 -16.61 -4.45
CA GLY A 111 16.58 -17.33 -4.72
C GLY A 111 15.83 -17.70 -3.44
N VAL A 112 16.51 -18.30 -2.46
CA VAL A 112 15.93 -18.67 -1.16
C VAL A 112 15.46 -17.45 -0.39
N LEU A 113 16.28 -16.40 -0.31
CA LEU A 113 15.90 -15.17 0.39
C LEU A 113 14.70 -14.48 -0.27
N ARG A 114 14.64 -14.43 -1.60
CA ARG A 114 13.46 -13.90 -2.32
C ARG A 114 12.20 -14.74 -2.07
N PHE A 115 12.34 -16.05 -2.00
CA PHE A 115 11.24 -16.94 -1.68
C PHE A 115 10.67 -16.65 -0.28
N ILE A 116 11.55 -16.54 0.74
CA ILE A 116 11.16 -16.18 2.12
C ILE A 116 10.44 -14.83 2.15
N MET A 117 11.02 -13.80 1.51
CA MET A 117 10.38 -12.48 1.41
C MET A 117 8.99 -12.56 0.78
N ASN A 118 8.84 -13.32 -0.31
CA ASN A 118 7.54 -13.46 -0.98
C ASN A 118 6.51 -14.15 -0.08
N ILE A 119 6.89 -15.16 0.71
CA ILE A 119 6.00 -15.79 1.69
C ILE A 119 5.51 -14.74 2.70
N ILE A 120 6.42 -13.96 3.28
CA ILE A 120 6.05 -12.93 4.27
C ILE A 120 5.02 -11.95 3.67
N ARG A 121 5.21 -11.54 2.42
CA ARG A 121 4.31 -10.60 1.72
C ARG A 121 2.94 -11.18 1.35
N THR A 122 2.78 -12.49 1.32
CA THR A 122 1.47 -13.09 1.03
C THR A 122 0.54 -13.11 2.24
N ILE A 123 1.06 -12.87 3.44
CA ILE A 123 0.25 -12.86 4.65
C ILE A 123 -0.55 -11.55 4.70
N PRO A 124 -1.90 -11.61 4.78
CA PRO A 124 -2.72 -10.41 4.93
C PRO A 124 -2.41 -9.67 6.23
N ASP A 125 -2.36 -8.34 6.19
CA ASP A 125 -1.98 -7.49 7.34
C ASP A 125 -2.87 -7.71 8.55
N LEU A 126 -4.18 -7.88 8.36
CA LEU A 126 -5.13 -8.15 9.44
C LEU A 126 -4.87 -9.51 10.10
N LEU A 127 -4.53 -10.53 9.31
CA LEU A 127 -4.18 -11.84 9.85
C LEU A 127 -2.89 -11.76 10.67
N LEU A 128 -1.88 -11.07 10.14
CA LEU A 128 -0.62 -10.83 10.84
C LEU A 128 -0.87 -10.09 12.16
N GLY A 129 -1.76 -9.10 12.12
CA GLY A 129 -2.19 -8.34 13.29
C GLY A 129 -2.86 -9.19 14.35
N ALA A 130 -3.78 -10.06 13.95
CA ALA A 130 -4.43 -10.99 14.87
C ALA A 130 -3.43 -11.95 15.54
N ILE A 131 -2.45 -12.43 14.78
CA ILE A 131 -1.36 -13.29 15.31
C ILE A 131 -0.54 -12.52 16.35
N PHE A 132 -0.09 -11.30 16.05
CA PHE A 132 0.70 -10.53 16.99
C PHE A 132 -0.09 -10.09 18.22
N VAL A 133 -1.37 -9.71 18.07
CA VAL A 133 -2.24 -9.45 19.22
C VAL A 133 -2.39 -10.70 20.10
N ALA A 134 -2.49 -11.88 19.51
CA ALA A 134 -2.54 -13.13 20.29
C ALA A 134 -1.23 -13.43 21.05
N ILE A 135 -0.07 -13.00 20.51
CA ILE A 135 1.25 -13.26 21.13
C ILE A 135 1.60 -12.23 22.20
N VAL A 136 1.45 -10.93 21.87
CA VAL A 136 1.92 -9.83 22.74
C VAL A 136 0.81 -9.12 23.49
N GLY A 137 -0.46 -9.46 23.21
CA GLY A 137 -1.64 -8.82 23.76
C GLY A 137 -2.13 -7.64 22.92
N ILE A 138 -3.31 -7.13 23.33
CA ILE A 138 -3.94 -5.95 22.74
C ILE A 138 -3.08 -4.71 23.06
N GLY A 139 -2.78 -3.90 22.04
CA GLY A 139 -2.08 -2.62 22.24
C GLY A 139 -1.11 -2.24 21.13
N PRO A 140 -0.44 -1.09 21.28
CA PRO A 140 0.41 -0.50 20.23
C PRO A 140 1.60 -1.36 19.81
N VAL A 141 2.08 -2.24 20.68
CA VAL A 141 3.23 -3.12 20.38
C VAL A 141 2.89 -4.09 19.25
N ALA A 142 1.72 -4.71 19.31
CA ALA A 142 1.24 -5.57 18.22
C ALA A 142 1.18 -4.80 16.90
N GLY A 143 0.61 -3.58 16.92
CA GLY A 143 0.53 -2.71 15.73
C GLY A 143 1.91 -2.36 15.17
N ILE A 144 2.87 -1.98 16.00
CA ILE A 144 4.26 -1.70 15.56
C ILE A 144 4.88 -2.92 14.88
N MET A 145 4.69 -4.13 15.44
CA MET A 145 5.22 -5.36 14.85
C MET A 145 4.62 -5.66 13.48
N VAL A 146 3.29 -5.50 13.33
CA VAL A 146 2.63 -5.64 12.02
C VAL A 146 3.18 -4.66 11.00
N LEU A 147 3.22 -3.37 11.38
CA LEU A 147 3.69 -2.30 10.49
C LEU A 147 5.16 -2.48 10.12
N ALA A 148 6.00 -3.01 11.02
CA ALA A 148 7.39 -3.31 10.73
C ALA A 148 7.52 -4.45 9.70
N VAL A 149 6.76 -5.54 9.85
CA VAL A 149 6.77 -6.67 8.90
C VAL A 149 6.20 -6.25 7.55
N PHE A 150 5.11 -5.48 7.54
CA PHE A 150 4.54 -4.93 6.33
C PHE A 150 5.54 -4.03 5.60
N THR A 151 6.14 -3.06 6.30
CA THR A 151 7.17 -2.17 5.76
C THR A 151 8.35 -2.95 5.20
N PHE A 152 8.84 -3.94 5.94
CA PHE A 152 9.89 -4.83 5.46
C PHE A 152 9.53 -5.43 4.09
N GLY A 153 8.34 -6.03 3.97
CA GLY A 153 7.90 -6.65 2.72
C GLY A 153 7.81 -5.66 1.54
N VAL A 154 7.26 -4.47 1.76
CA VAL A 154 7.10 -3.43 0.72
C VAL A 154 8.46 -2.86 0.33
N VAL A 155 9.24 -2.39 1.31
CA VAL A 155 10.51 -1.70 1.06
C VAL A 155 11.53 -2.65 0.45
N VAL A 156 11.66 -3.89 0.94
CA VAL A 156 12.57 -4.89 0.35
C VAL A 156 12.27 -5.07 -1.12
N LYS A 157 10.99 -5.23 -1.48
CA LYS A 157 10.59 -5.49 -2.88
C LYS A 157 10.96 -4.33 -3.80
N LEU A 158 10.58 -3.13 -3.44
CA LEU A 158 10.85 -1.94 -4.24
C LEU A 158 12.36 -1.63 -4.29
N PHE A 159 13.05 -1.83 -3.18
CA PHE A 159 14.43 -1.39 -3.06
C PHE A 159 15.42 -2.34 -3.75
N TYR A 160 15.26 -3.67 -3.66
CA TYR A 160 16.16 -4.56 -4.40
C TYR A 160 15.96 -4.43 -5.93
N GLU A 161 14.73 -4.14 -6.38
CA GLU A 161 14.46 -3.88 -7.80
C GLU A 161 15.16 -2.58 -8.26
N ALA A 162 15.11 -1.53 -7.43
CA ALA A 162 15.86 -0.32 -7.70
C ALA A 162 17.38 -0.58 -7.72
N ILE A 163 17.91 -1.36 -6.78
CA ILE A 163 19.33 -1.73 -6.76
C ILE A 163 19.73 -2.47 -8.05
N GLU A 164 18.87 -3.34 -8.58
CA GLU A 164 19.16 -4.10 -9.81
C GLU A 164 19.12 -3.25 -11.09
N THR A 165 18.54 -2.05 -11.04
CA THR A 165 18.41 -1.13 -12.20
C THR A 165 19.44 -0.01 -12.23
N ILE A 166 20.36 0.06 -11.25
CA ILE A 166 21.41 1.09 -11.22
C ILE A 166 22.41 0.92 -12.37
N ASP A 167 23.09 2.01 -12.71
CA ASP A 167 24.18 2.00 -13.72
C ASP A 167 25.32 1.08 -13.25
N PRO A 168 25.71 0.07 -14.05
CA PRO A 168 26.81 -0.83 -13.72
C PRO A 168 28.19 -0.16 -13.90
N GLY A 169 28.32 0.92 -14.67
CA GLY A 169 29.58 1.56 -14.98
C GLY A 169 30.45 1.89 -13.77
N PRO A 170 29.92 2.60 -12.73
CA PRO A 170 30.68 2.84 -11.50
C PRO A 170 31.11 1.58 -10.77
N ILE A 171 30.30 0.52 -10.80
CA ILE A 171 30.61 -0.77 -10.17
C ILE A 171 31.77 -1.44 -10.92
N GLU A 172 31.73 -1.45 -12.25
CA GLU A 172 32.77 -2.03 -13.10
C GLU A 172 34.08 -1.27 -12.96
N ALA A 173 34.04 0.07 -12.95
CA ALA A 173 35.21 0.91 -12.78
C ALA A 173 35.92 0.64 -11.44
N LEU A 174 35.18 0.59 -10.32
CA LEU A 174 35.76 0.27 -9.01
C LEU A 174 36.27 -1.16 -8.91
N THR A 175 35.61 -2.09 -9.58
CA THR A 175 36.06 -3.50 -9.64
C THR A 175 37.37 -3.61 -10.42
N ALA A 176 37.55 -2.86 -11.51
CA ALA A 176 38.78 -2.85 -12.32
C ALA A 176 39.99 -2.33 -11.56
N VAL A 177 39.81 -1.38 -10.64
CA VAL A 177 40.90 -0.85 -9.78
C VAL A 177 41.09 -1.69 -8.49
N GLY A 178 40.39 -2.84 -8.36
CA GLY A 178 40.58 -3.77 -7.25
C GLY A 178 39.86 -3.38 -5.95
N ALA A 179 38.84 -2.55 -6.02
CA ALA A 179 38.05 -2.18 -4.85
C ALA A 179 37.34 -3.40 -4.23
N ASN A 180 37.29 -3.45 -2.90
CA ASN A 180 36.55 -4.49 -2.18
C ASN A 180 35.03 -4.23 -2.22
N LYS A 181 34.23 -5.25 -1.83
CA LYS A 181 32.77 -5.15 -1.87
C LYS A 181 32.18 -4.00 -1.07
N PHE A 182 32.76 -3.66 0.08
CA PHE A 182 32.30 -2.54 0.91
C PHE A 182 32.56 -1.20 0.21
N GLN A 183 33.70 -1.06 -0.44
CA GLN A 183 34.04 0.14 -1.22
C GLN A 183 33.10 0.29 -2.42
N ILE A 184 32.82 -0.78 -3.14
CA ILE A 184 31.88 -0.79 -4.26
C ILE A 184 30.48 -0.38 -3.78
N ILE A 185 29.99 -0.95 -2.68
CA ILE A 185 28.67 -0.60 -2.13
C ILE A 185 28.66 0.88 -1.73
N HIS A 186 29.67 1.34 -1.00
CA HIS A 186 29.70 2.70 -0.47
C HIS A 186 29.84 3.77 -1.55
N TYR A 187 30.73 3.58 -2.53
CA TYR A 187 31.07 4.61 -3.53
C TYR A 187 30.32 4.49 -4.87
N ALA A 188 29.92 3.27 -5.26
CA ALA A 188 29.22 3.06 -6.53
C ALA A 188 27.70 2.86 -6.33
N VAL A 189 27.30 2.06 -5.35
CA VAL A 189 25.89 1.66 -5.19
C VAL A 189 25.11 2.70 -4.36
N MET A 190 25.61 3.04 -3.17
CA MET A 190 24.90 3.91 -2.21
C MET A 190 24.48 5.26 -2.80
N PRO A 191 25.33 6.01 -3.52
CA PRO A 191 24.93 7.30 -4.07
C PRO A 191 23.78 7.21 -5.06
N GLN A 192 23.67 6.08 -5.78
CA GLN A 192 22.62 5.86 -6.76
C GLN A 192 21.29 5.46 -6.12
N ILE A 193 21.32 4.69 -5.01
CA ILE A 193 20.11 4.07 -4.43
C ILE A 193 19.50 4.86 -3.26
N MET A 194 20.25 5.77 -2.62
CA MET A 194 19.81 6.42 -1.38
C MET A 194 18.52 7.24 -1.59
N THR A 195 18.40 7.93 -2.71
CA THR A 195 17.19 8.71 -3.04
C THR A 195 15.97 7.79 -3.20
N TYR A 196 16.12 6.63 -3.84
CA TYR A 196 15.06 5.64 -3.96
C TYR A 196 14.68 5.08 -2.59
N PHE A 197 15.68 4.76 -1.76
CA PHE A 197 15.44 4.24 -0.42
C PHE A 197 14.60 5.20 0.42
N ILE A 198 14.99 6.48 0.50
CA ILE A 198 14.24 7.50 1.24
C ILE A 198 12.81 7.62 0.70
N SER A 199 12.64 7.64 -0.61
CA SER A 199 11.32 7.71 -1.24
C SER A 199 10.43 6.53 -0.86
N TYR A 200 10.98 5.32 -0.85
CA TYR A 200 10.22 4.11 -0.48
C TYR A 200 9.92 4.05 1.02
N VAL A 201 10.80 4.55 1.87
CA VAL A 201 10.53 4.67 3.31
C VAL A 201 9.41 5.66 3.58
N LEU A 202 9.40 6.82 2.93
CA LEU A 202 8.32 7.80 3.04
C LEU A 202 6.98 7.25 2.50
N TYR A 203 7.02 6.53 1.39
CA TYR A 203 5.86 5.85 0.84
C TYR A 203 5.31 4.80 1.81
N ALA A 204 6.18 3.98 2.39
CA ALA A 204 5.79 3.00 3.40
C ALA A 204 5.20 3.67 4.66
N PHE A 205 5.76 4.80 5.08
CA PHE A 205 5.24 5.58 6.20
C PHE A 205 3.81 6.08 5.92
N GLU A 206 3.56 6.65 4.73
CA GLU A 206 2.21 7.07 4.33
C GLU A 206 1.20 5.93 4.42
N ILE A 207 1.56 4.75 3.90
CA ILE A 207 0.70 3.56 3.97
C ILE A 207 0.49 3.14 5.43
N ASN A 208 1.54 3.15 6.24
CA ASN A 208 1.50 2.73 7.64
C ASN A 208 0.58 3.61 8.49
N VAL A 209 0.55 4.92 8.26
CA VAL A 209 -0.41 5.82 8.93
C VAL A 209 -1.84 5.40 8.65
N ARG A 210 -2.15 5.05 7.42
CA ARG A 210 -3.48 4.56 7.02
C ARG A 210 -3.77 3.16 7.58
N ALA A 211 -2.81 2.25 7.44
CA ALA A 211 -2.94 0.87 7.91
C ALA A 211 -3.10 0.79 9.44
N SER A 212 -2.44 1.65 10.22
CA SER A 212 -2.55 1.67 11.68
C SER A 212 -3.97 1.97 12.16
N THR A 213 -4.73 2.75 11.41
CA THR A 213 -6.16 2.99 11.71
C THR A 213 -6.98 1.70 11.54
N VAL A 214 -6.73 0.95 10.47
CA VAL A 214 -7.43 -0.33 10.22
C VAL A 214 -7.01 -1.39 11.25
N LEU A 215 -5.74 -1.44 11.63
CA LEU A 215 -5.24 -2.35 12.66
C LEU A 215 -5.86 -2.12 14.05
N GLY A 216 -6.36 -0.92 14.30
CA GLY A 216 -7.12 -0.62 15.52
C GLY A 216 -8.36 -1.50 15.69
N TYR A 217 -9.01 -1.94 14.59
CA TYR A 217 -10.18 -2.84 14.64
C TYR A 217 -9.86 -4.23 15.21
N ILE A 218 -8.63 -4.66 15.17
CA ILE A 218 -8.17 -5.94 15.75
C ILE A 218 -7.50 -5.76 17.12
N GLY A 219 -7.59 -4.56 17.70
CA GLY A 219 -7.02 -4.29 19.01
C GLY A 219 -5.54 -3.88 19.00
N ALA A 220 -4.98 -3.50 17.87
CA ALA A 220 -3.60 -3.03 17.78
C ALA A 220 -3.38 -1.59 18.29
N GLY A 221 -4.37 -1.01 18.95
CA GLY A 221 -4.28 0.35 19.54
C GLY A 221 -4.54 1.49 18.57
N GLY A 222 -4.19 2.70 18.97
CA GLY A 222 -4.30 3.91 18.15
C GLY A 222 -5.73 4.43 17.99
N ILE A 223 -5.91 5.34 17.03
CA ILE A 223 -7.19 5.98 16.74
C ILE A 223 -8.26 5.01 16.23
N GLY A 224 -7.83 3.93 15.55
CA GLY A 224 -8.75 2.95 14.97
C GLY A 224 -9.59 2.21 16.01
N LEU A 225 -9.06 1.99 17.23
CA LEU A 225 -9.81 1.40 18.32
C LEU A 225 -10.92 2.34 18.80
N ASN A 226 -10.63 3.64 18.91
CA ASN A 226 -11.64 4.63 19.28
C ASN A 226 -12.72 4.76 18.20
N LEU A 227 -12.32 4.81 16.94
CA LEU A 227 -13.25 4.85 15.81
C LEU A 227 -14.19 3.65 15.82
N GLN A 228 -13.68 2.45 16.09
CA GLN A 228 -14.50 1.26 16.24
C GLN A 228 -15.50 1.39 17.37
N GLN A 229 -15.06 1.87 18.54
CA GLN A 229 -15.92 2.03 19.71
C GLN A 229 -17.04 3.04 19.47
N THR A 230 -16.75 4.20 18.89
CA THR A 230 -17.76 5.24 18.60
C THR A 230 -18.75 4.78 17.53
N LEU A 231 -18.29 4.05 16.49
CA LEU A 231 -19.18 3.48 15.49
C LEU A 231 -20.09 2.38 16.05
N GLN A 232 -19.61 1.55 16.99
CA GLN A 232 -20.43 0.49 17.61
C GLN A 232 -21.56 1.05 18.47
N VAL A 233 -21.39 2.23 19.06
CA VAL A 233 -22.42 2.91 19.85
C VAL A 233 -23.22 3.93 19.02
N PHE A 234 -23.02 3.97 17.69
CA PHE A 234 -23.69 4.90 16.76
C PHE A 234 -23.53 6.39 17.13
N ASN A 235 -22.42 6.75 17.75
CA ASN A 235 -22.13 8.13 18.14
C ASN A 235 -21.30 8.84 17.05
N TYR A 236 -21.97 9.25 15.99
CA TYR A 236 -21.33 9.88 14.83
C TYR A 236 -20.80 11.29 15.09
N ALA A 237 -21.23 11.95 16.15
CA ALA A 237 -20.70 13.26 16.56
C ALA A 237 -19.27 13.15 17.14
N GLN A 238 -18.85 11.96 17.60
CA GLN A 238 -17.52 11.66 18.12
C GLN A 238 -16.65 10.85 17.14
N THR A 239 -17.19 10.48 15.99
CA THR A 239 -16.49 9.75 14.94
C THR A 239 -15.81 10.68 13.96
#